data_18ae5d476e98a6776665e527b47c7faf
#
_entry.id   18ae5d476e98a6776665e527b47c7faf
#
_cell.length_a   1.000
_cell.length_b   1.000
_cell.length_c   1.000
_cell.angle_alpha   90.00
_cell.angle_beta   90.00
_cell.angle_gamma   90.00
#
_symmetry.space_group_name_H-M   'P 1'
#
loop_
_entity.id
_entity.type
_entity.pdbx_description
1 polymer ?
#
loop_
_entity_poly.entity_id
_entity_poly.type
_entity_poly.pdbx_seq_one_letter_code
_entity_poly.pdbx_strand_id
1 'polypeptide(L)'
;MTFTGYRGIANDHPSELLARSHGSLPDRLILFALLSTLLVASRALAAPYQGWSLPGADEGGGHFSHATQITPDNVGELEIAWTHRSGDFREGENFIGGLSGEAPLQSSWQATPVLIEDHLYLCTPFNRILAIHAETGVERWSYSPDIDLESFPMPRCRGVTQWTDERVPPTEPCHRVVIAPLMDARVLGLDAVTGQTCPFGEVAELDLSKGLGPYEAGFYMLNTPPAITGNTLITGGSVADNITTAVPSGVVRAYDLTTGALLWAWEPVVAVEPSASAGAESDSDSDSDDRVPSSDSSTDQRYQQGTTNSWSYLSVDPELGLVYVPTGNTSPDYYGGHRGNLDYYSSSVVALSIATGEVVWHFQTVHHDIWDFDVPSQPTLFEAEIEGREVKGLAQTTKQGYVFLLDRVTGEPLFPVEEVPMPQGTVPGDYT
;
A
#
# COMPACT_ATOMS: atom_id res chain seq x y z
N MET A 1 -18.40 -4.05 -12.42
CA MET A 1 -18.44 -4.41 -10.99
C MET A 1 -19.24 -3.35 -10.23
N THR A 2 -19.93 -3.71 -9.16
CA THR A 2 -20.90 -2.84 -8.47
C THR A 2 -20.34 -2.48 -7.11
N PHE A 3 -20.20 -1.20 -6.83
CA PHE A 3 -19.86 -0.69 -5.51
C PHE A 3 -21.15 -0.30 -4.78
N THR A 4 -21.29 -0.66 -3.50
CA THR A 4 -22.52 -0.48 -2.73
C THR A 4 -22.24 0.29 -1.43
N GLY A 5 -22.88 1.42 -1.25
CA GLY A 5 -22.84 2.20 -0.01
C GLY A 5 -24.00 1.83 0.92
N TYR A 6 -23.81 1.97 2.22
CA TYR A 6 -24.81 1.68 3.25
C TYR A 6 -25.17 2.95 4.03
N ARG A 7 -26.45 3.09 4.37
CA ARG A 7 -27.00 4.21 5.18
C ARG A 7 -27.51 3.68 6.50
N GLY A 8 -27.06 4.29 7.61
CA GLY A 8 -27.64 4.08 8.92
C GLY A 8 -28.94 4.88 9.08
N ILE A 9 -29.96 4.28 9.68
CA ILE A 9 -31.23 4.97 9.98
C ILE A 9 -31.01 5.85 11.22
N ALA A 10 -31.18 7.16 11.06
CA ALA A 10 -31.21 8.09 12.17
C ALA A 10 -32.61 7.98 12.83
N ASN A 11 -32.69 7.59 14.10
CA ASN A 11 -33.91 7.58 14.85
C ASN A 11 -34.30 9.01 15.23
N ASP A 12 -35.30 9.56 14.54
CA ASP A 12 -36.04 10.75 14.97
C ASP A 12 -36.99 10.38 16.11
N HIS A 13 -36.70 10.84 17.32
CA HIS A 13 -37.67 10.80 18.42
C HIS A 13 -38.61 11.99 18.33
N PRO A 14 -39.93 11.76 18.32
CA PRO A 14 -40.91 12.85 18.39
C PRO A 14 -40.98 13.45 19.80
N SER A 15 -40.88 14.76 19.86
CA SER A 15 -41.13 15.55 21.06
C SER A 15 -42.64 15.60 21.37
N GLU A 16 -43.09 14.95 22.44
CA GLU A 16 -44.40 15.18 22.98
C GLU A 16 -44.41 16.31 24.01
N LEU A 17 -45.35 17.23 23.77
CA LEU A 17 -45.73 18.32 24.65
C LEU A 17 -46.35 17.78 25.95
N LEU A 18 -45.93 18.27 27.11
CA LEU A 18 -46.72 18.21 28.31
C LEU A 18 -46.90 19.58 28.97
N ALA A 19 -48.16 19.77 29.31
CA ALA A 19 -48.78 21.00 29.75
C ALA A 19 -48.41 21.45 31.17
N ARG A 20 -48.66 22.72 31.40
CA ARG A 20 -48.47 23.54 32.60
C ARG A 20 -49.11 22.99 33.87
N SER A 21 -48.43 23.08 35.01
CA SER A 21 -49.08 23.36 36.33
C SER A 21 -48.17 24.31 37.13
N HIS A 22 -48.81 25.40 37.60
CA HIS A 22 -48.20 26.38 38.50
C HIS A 22 -48.09 25.82 39.90
N GLY A 23 -46.95 25.89 40.54
CA GLY A 23 -46.77 25.68 41.96
C GLY A 23 -45.49 26.32 42.43
N SER A 24 -45.56 27.30 43.32
CA SER A 24 -44.43 28.00 43.90
C SER A 24 -43.67 27.12 44.90
N LEU A 25 -42.38 26.99 44.74
CA LEU A 25 -41.46 26.25 45.63
C LEU A 25 -40.43 27.21 46.27
N PRO A 26 -40.00 26.97 47.52
CA PRO A 26 -39.15 27.89 48.29
C PRO A 26 -37.67 27.85 47.91
N ASP A 27 -37.00 28.97 48.12
CA ASP A 27 -35.66 29.36 47.71
C ASP A 27 -34.46 28.41 48.00
N ARG A 28 -34.67 27.33 48.74
CA ARG A 28 -33.58 26.38 49.08
C ARG A 28 -33.40 25.25 48.04
N LEU A 29 -34.26 25.12 47.06
CA LEU A 29 -34.16 24.10 46.01
C LEU A 29 -33.42 24.60 44.76
N ILE A 30 -33.22 25.90 44.61
CA ILE A 30 -32.56 26.49 43.44
C ILE A 30 -31.04 26.22 43.43
N LEU A 31 -30.41 26.10 44.61
CA LEU A 31 -28.97 25.87 44.72
C LEU A 31 -28.60 24.43 44.37
N PHE A 32 -29.49 23.45 44.58
CA PHE A 32 -29.24 22.05 44.19
C PHE A 32 -29.52 21.79 42.72
N ALA A 33 -30.42 22.51 42.09
CA ALA A 33 -30.71 22.40 40.67
C ALA A 33 -29.60 22.99 39.79
N LEU A 34 -28.89 24.03 40.25
CA LEU A 34 -27.73 24.60 39.55
C LEU A 34 -26.49 23.76 39.69
N LEU A 35 -26.32 22.96 40.74
CA LEU A 35 -25.18 22.04 40.89
C LEU A 35 -25.38 20.74 40.08
N SER A 36 -26.63 20.31 39.86
CA SER A 36 -26.94 19.14 39.05
C SER A 36 -26.89 19.39 37.54
N THR A 37 -27.06 20.65 37.09
CA THR A 37 -26.90 21.03 35.67
C THR A 37 -25.46 21.22 35.26
N LEU A 38 -24.49 21.41 36.20
CA LEU A 38 -23.09 21.46 35.92
C LEU A 38 -22.42 20.07 35.79
N LEU A 39 -23.08 19.00 36.20
CA LEU A 39 -22.59 17.62 36.13
C LEU A 39 -23.01 16.87 34.88
N VAL A 40 -23.81 17.46 33.98
CA VAL A 40 -24.30 16.80 32.75
C VAL A 40 -23.61 17.31 31.48
N ALA A 41 -22.67 18.24 31.57
CA ALA A 41 -22.07 18.89 30.41
C ALA A 41 -20.64 18.46 30.09
N SER A 42 -20.12 17.38 30.63
CA SER A 42 -18.93 16.72 30.07
C SER A 42 -19.31 15.47 29.24
N ARG A 43 -20.24 15.64 28.28
CA ARG A 43 -20.14 14.83 27.09
C ARG A 43 -18.84 15.26 26.44
N ALA A 44 -17.80 14.44 26.57
CA ALA A 44 -16.67 14.52 25.69
C ALA A 44 -17.28 14.62 24.28
N LEU A 45 -17.15 15.79 23.66
CA LEU A 45 -17.40 15.91 22.24
C LEU A 45 -16.44 14.92 21.63
N ALA A 46 -16.96 13.80 21.16
CA ALA A 46 -16.17 12.87 20.37
C ALA A 46 -15.47 13.71 19.31
N ALA A 47 -14.16 13.55 19.21
CA ALA A 47 -13.42 14.22 18.15
C ALA A 47 -14.16 13.96 16.84
N PRO A 48 -14.35 14.99 15.98
CA PRO A 48 -15.04 14.79 14.73
C PRO A 48 -14.37 13.66 13.98
N TYR A 49 -15.16 12.76 13.40
CA TYR A 49 -14.64 11.69 12.56
C TYR A 49 -13.76 12.27 11.46
N GLN A 50 -12.50 11.88 11.43
CA GLN A 50 -11.51 12.46 10.51
C GLN A 50 -11.53 11.85 9.11
N GLY A 51 -12.41 10.88 8.86
CA GLY A 51 -12.53 10.21 7.58
C GLY A 51 -11.65 8.95 7.48
N TRP A 52 -11.57 8.41 6.28
CA TRP A 52 -10.76 7.25 5.92
C TRP A 52 -9.83 7.67 4.77
N SER A 53 -8.87 8.53 5.07
CA SER A 53 -8.06 9.23 4.06
C SER A 53 -6.92 8.42 3.47
N LEU A 54 -6.61 7.27 4.09
CA LEU A 54 -5.60 6.31 3.64
C LEU A 54 -6.24 4.92 3.48
N PRO A 55 -5.73 4.06 2.59
CA PRO A 55 -6.29 2.71 2.39
C PRO A 55 -6.36 1.86 3.66
N GLY A 56 -5.38 1.98 4.55
CA GLY A 56 -5.33 1.31 5.86
C GLY A 56 -5.98 2.09 6.99
N ALA A 57 -6.73 3.16 6.73
CA ALA A 57 -7.29 4.14 7.66
C ALA A 57 -6.25 5.12 8.23
N ASP A 58 -5.06 4.65 8.57
CA ASP A 58 -3.92 5.41 9.08
C ASP A 58 -2.60 4.96 8.42
N GLU A 59 -1.51 5.68 8.70
CA GLU A 59 -0.18 5.38 8.15
C GLU A 59 0.35 4.01 8.60
N GLY A 60 -0.08 3.53 9.76
CA GLY A 60 0.30 2.24 10.34
C GLY A 60 -0.55 1.05 9.89
N GLY A 61 -1.55 1.27 9.04
CA GLY A 61 -2.42 0.20 8.53
C GLY A 61 -3.31 -0.43 9.60
N GLY A 62 -3.84 0.38 10.52
CA GLY A 62 -4.66 -0.09 11.64
C GLY A 62 -6.02 -0.67 11.23
N HIS A 63 -6.53 -0.32 10.05
CA HIS A 63 -7.85 -0.74 9.53
C HIS A 63 -9.00 -0.56 10.52
N PHE A 64 -8.89 0.44 11.39
CA PHE A 64 -9.83 0.70 12.46
C PHE A 64 -10.50 2.07 12.29
N SER A 65 -11.83 2.10 12.44
CA SER A 65 -12.61 3.34 12.44
C SER A 65 -13.06 3.69 13.86
N HIS A 66 -12.83 4.94 14.28
CA HIS A 66 -13.36 5.49 15.51
C HIS A 66 -14.84 5.91 15.42
N ALA A 67 -15.48 5.71 14.27
CA ALA A 67 -16.92 5.97 14.09
C ALA A 67 -17.75 5.03 14.95
N THR A 68 -18.74 5.57 15.67
CA THR A 68 -19.57 4.83 16.63
C THR A 68 -21.03 4.68 16.22
N GLN A 69 -21.40 5.10 15.01
CA GLN A 69 -22.77 5.05 14.52
C GLN A 69 -23.23 3.61 14.23
N ILE A 70 -22.31 2.75 13.78
CA ILE A 70 -22.58 1.33 13.52
C ILE A 70 -22.10 0.53 14.72
N THR A 71 -22.98 -0.28 15.29
CA THR A 71 -22.74 -1.08 16.48
C THR A 71 -23.23 -2.51 16.25
N PRO A 72 -22.86 -3.49 17.10
CA PRO A 72 -23.41 -4.83 17.03
C PRO A 72 -24.95 -4.88 17.09
N ASP A 73 -25.58 -3.89 17.74
CA ASP A 73 -27.02 -3.85 17.90
C ASP A 73 -27.76 -3.37 16.65
N ASN A 74 -27.13 -2.55 15.80
CA ASN A 74 -27.78 -1.96 14.62
C ASN A 74 -27.16 -2.35 13.28
N VAL A 75 -26.05 -3.09 13.26
CA VAL A 75 -25.40 -3.51 12.00
C VAL A 75 -26.32 -4.34 11.11
N GLY A 76 -27.25 -5.10 11.69
CA GLY A 76 -28.24 -5.88 10.95
C GLY A 76 -29.35 -5.05 10.29
N GLU A 77 -29.46 -3.76 10.61
CA GLU A 77 -30.44 -2.82 10.06
C GLU A 77 -29.90 -1.99 8.90
N LEU A 78 -28.63 -2.21 8.49
CA LEU A 78 -28.03 -1.49 7.39
C LEU A 78 -28.72 -1.81 6.07
N GLU A 79 -29.07 -0.76 5.33
CA GLU A 79 -29.64 -0.84 3.99
C GLU A 79 -28.68 -0.25 2.95
N ILE A 80 -28.80 -0.74 1.69
CA ILE A 80 -28.05 -0.18 0.58
C ILE A 80 -28.53 1.23 0.30
N ALA A 81 -27.67 2.24 0.56
CA ALA A 81 -28.01 3.64 0.30
C ALA A 81 -27.95 3.96 -1.21
N TRP A 82 -26.95 3.44 -1.90
CA TRP A 82 -26.76 3.63 -3.34
C TRP A 82 -25.84 2.56 -3.92
N THR A 83 -25.81 2.50 -5.25
CA THR A 83 -24.95 1.60 -6.02
C THR A 83 -24.33 2.38 -7.18
N HIS A 84 -23.00 2.35 -7.29
CA HIS A 84 -22.28 2.88 -8.45
C HIS A 84 -21.74 1.72 -9.30
N ARG A 85 -21.85 1.86 -10.63
CA ARG A 85 -21.32 0.88 -11.60
C ARG A 85 -20.34 1.57 -12.52
N SER A 86 -19.05 1.27 -12.37
CA SER A 86 -18.00 1.86 -13.19
C SER A 86 -18.08 1.43 -14.67
N GLY A 87 -18.58 0.24 -14.94
CA GLY A 87 -18.56 -0.36 -16.28
C GLY A 87 -17.22 -1.00 -16.66
N ASP A 88 -16.17 -0.79 -15.88
CA ASP A 88 -14.82 -1.28 -16.15
C ASP A 88 -14.71 -2.75 -15.73
N PHE A 89 -14.91 -3.62 -16.72
CA PHE A 89 -14.85 -5.05 -16.53
C PHE A 89 -14.37 -5.71 -17.83
N ARG A 90 -13.35 -6.56 -17.72
CA ARG A 90 -12.90 -7.45 -18.79
C ARG A 90 -13.30 -8.87 -18.42
N GLU A 91 -14.04 -9.54 -19.29
CA GLU A 91 -14.27 -10.96 -19.19
C GLU A 91 -13.00 -11.74 -19.57
N GLY A 92 -12.79 -12.87 -18.93
CA GLY A 92 -11.66 -13.74 -19.19
C GLY A 92 -11.60 -14.88 -18.19
N GLU A 93 -10.52 -15.62 -18.21
CA GLU A 93 -10.29 -16.69 -17.24
C GLU A 93 -9.91 -16.09 -15.88
N ASN A 94 -10.35 -16.74 -14.80
CA ASN A 94 -9.87 -16.40 -13.47
C ASN A 94 -8.41 -16.80 -13.35
N PHE A 95 -7.61 -15.92 -12.77
CA PHE A 95 -6.23 -16.25 -12.41
C PHE A 95 -6.24 -17.36 -11.35
N ILE A 96 -5.78 -18.53 -11.71
CA ILE A 96 -5.57 -19.66 -10.79
C ILE A 96 -4.12 -20.08 -10.90
N GLY A 97 -3.30 -19.58 -9.99
CA GLY A 97 -1.97 -20.10 -9.67
C GLY A 97 -1.02 -20.27 -10.85
N GLY A 98 -0.81 -19.24 -11.66
CA GLY A 98 0.17 -19.30 -12.71
C GLY A 98 -0.34 -19.00 -14.10
N LEU A 99 0.46 -19.27 -15.08
CA LEU A 99 0.21 -18.97 -16.49
C LEU A 99 -1.07 -19.64 -16.96
N SER A 100 -2.11 -18.85 -17.17
CA SER A 100 -3.27 -19.27 -17.94
C SER A 100 -2.83 -19.42 -19.40
N GLY A 101 -3.54 -20.26 -20.13
CA GLY A 101 -3.33 -20.44 -21.55
C GLY A 101 -3.52 -19.15 -22.37
N GLU A 102 -3.91 -19.29 -23.65
CA GLU A 102 -4.03 -18.18 -24.61
C GLU A 102 -5.17 -17.18 -24.32
N ALA A 103 -6.04 -17.47 -23.32
CA ALA A 103 -7.17 -16.61 -23.01
C ALA A 103 -6.77 -15.39 -22.15
N PRO A 104 -7.35 -14.21 -22.40
CA PRO A 104 -7.13 -13.05 -21.55
C PRO A 104 -7.63 -13.32 -20.13
N LEU A 105 -6.89 -12.81 -19.12
CA LEU A 105 -7.33 -12.91 -17.73
C LEU A 105 -8.45 -11.91 -17.43
N GLN A 106 -9.34 -12.31 -16.53
CA GLN A 106 -10.40 -11.44 -16.03
C GLN A 106 -9.80 -10.25 -15.27
N SER A 107 -10.40 -9.06 -15.46
CA SER A 107 -10.05 -7.91 -14.65
C SER A 107 -10.39 -8.13 -13.16
N SER A 108 -9.54 -7.64 -12.26
CA SER A 108 -9.73 -7.81 -10.82
C SER A 108 -10.02 -6.48 -10.13
N TRP A 109 -11.16 -6.40 -9.44
CA TRP A 109 -11.48 -5.28 -8.58
C TRP A 109 -10.88 -5.50 -7.19
N GLN A 110 -9.89 -4.69 -6.83
CA GLN A 110 -9.14 -4.79 -5.57
C GLN A 110 -9.10 -3.48 -4.80
N ALA A 111 -9.70 -2.41 -5.32
CA ALA A 111 -9.57 -1.08 -4.75
C ALA A 111 -10.29 -0.93 -3.40
N THR A 112 -9.57 -0.40 -2.42
CA THR A 112 -10.13 0.17 -1.20
C THR A 112 -10.33 1.67 -1.43
N PRO A 113 -11.58 2.21 -1.32
CA PRO A 113 -11.82 3.64 -1.41
C PRO A 113 -11.21 4.40 -0.25
N VAL A 114 -10.75 5.62 -0.50
CA VAL A 114 -10.42 6.58 0.55
C VAL A 114 -11.50 7.65 0.64
N LEU A 115 -11.79 8.13 1.84
CA LEU A 115 -12.78 9.18 2.10
C LEU A 115 -12.03 10.48 2.44
N ILE A 116 -12.19 11.47 1.58
CA ILE A 116 -11.67 12.82 1.80
C ILE A 116 -12.88 13.76 1.83
N GLU A 117 -13.13 14.39 2.98
CA GLU A 117 -14.33 15.18 3.25
C GLU A 117 -15.62 14.37 3.01
N ASP A 118 -16.38 14.70 1.98
CA ASP A 118 -17.66 14.09 1.62
C ASP A 118 -17.59 13.23 0.34
N HIS A 119 -16.37 12.95 -0.17
CA HIS A 119 -16.18 12.16 -1.38
C HIS A 119 -15.31 10.92 -1.15
N LEU A 120 -15.73 9.84 -1.79
CA LEU A 120 -14.95 8.62 -1.92
C LEU A 120 -14.11 8.71 -3.20
N TYR A 121 -12.82 8.42 -3.05
CA TYR A 121 -11.88 8.35 -4.17
C TYR A 121 -11.40 6.93 -4.33
N LEU A 122 -11.40 6.44 -5.54
CA LEU A 122 -11.00 5.05 -5.85
C LEU A 122 -10.53 4.95 -7.30
N CYS A 123 -9.77 3.90 -7.59
CA CYS A 123 -9.45 3.52 -8.95
C CYS A 123 -10.25 2.29 -9.40
N THR A 124 -10.53 2.21 -10.69
CA THR A 124 -11.13 1.01 -11.30
C THR A 124 -10.05 0.03 -11.75
N PRO A 125 -10.40 -1.21 -12.12
CA PRO A 125 -9.44 -2.13 -12.73
C PRO A 125 -8.75 -1.57 -13.98
N PHE A 126 -9.40 -0.65 -14.71
CA PHE A 126 -8.82 -0.02 -15.91
C PHE A 126 -8.03 1.27 -15.58
N ASN A 127 -7.66 1.45 -14.30
CA ASN A 127 -6.97 2.62 -13.76
C ASN A 127 -7.72 3.96 -13.94
N ARG A 128 -9.01 3.94 -14.21
CA ARG A 128 -9.82 5.14 -14.15
C ARG A 128 -10.00 5.56 -12.71
N ILE A 129 -9.78 6.84 -12.40
CA ILE A 129 -9.91 7.39 -11.05
C ILE A 129 -11.27 8.07 -10.93
N LEU A 130 -12.01 7.74 -9.87
CA LEU A 130 -13.36 8.25 -9.63
C LEU A 130 -13.41 9.04 -8.33
N ALA A 131 -14.16 10.14 -8.34
CA ALA A 131 -14.61 10.85 -7.13
C ALA A 131 -16.14 10.72 -7.04
N ILE A 132 -16.63 10.10 -5.97
CA ILE A 132 -18.05 9.79 -5.77
C ILE A 132 -18.49 10.42 -4.44
N HIS A 133 -19.57 11.20 -4.46
CA HIS A 133 -20.14 11.76 -3.23
C HIS A 133 -20.58 10.62 -2.30
N ALA A 134 -20.02 10.57 -1.10
CA ALA A 134 -20.15 9.43 -0.20
C ALA A 134 -21.60 9.16 0.24
N GLU A 135 -22.41 10.20 0.41
CA GLU A 135 -23.81 10.09 0.85
C GLU A 135 -24.76 9.70 -0.28
N THR A 136 -24.52 10.20 -1.51
CA THR A 136 -25.49 10.09 -2.61
C THR A 136 -25.08 9.11 -3.72
N GLY A 137 -23.81 8.71 -3.79
CA GLY A 137 -23.28 7.88 -4.87
C GLY A 137 -23.13 8.60 -6.21
N VAL A 138 -23.34 9.93 -6.24
CA VAL A 138 -23.20 10.73 -7.47
C VAL A 138 -21.73 10.93 -7.79
N GLU A 139 -21.33 10.60 -9.03
CA GLU A 139 -19.98 10.86 -9.51
C GLU A 139 -19.78 12.37 -9.67
N ARG A 140 -18.73 12.90 -9.03
CA ARG A 140 -18.32 14.30 -9.15
C ARG A 140 -17.47 14.52 -10.40
N TRP A 141 -16.48 13.64 -10.55
CA TRP A 141 -15.61 13.60 -11.71
C TRP A 141 -15.03 12.20 -11.89
N SER A 142 -14.56 11.92 -13.09
CA SER A 142 -13.71 10.77 -13.40
C SER A 142 -12.55 11.19 -14.27
N TYR A 143 -11.39 10.58 -14.04
CA TYR A 143 -10.18 10.76 -14.82
C TYR A 143 -9.79 9.43 -15.46
N SER A 144 -9.57 9.43 -16.77
CA SER A 144 -9.15 8.25 -17.53
C SER A 144 -7.72 8.48 -18.04
N PRO A 145 -6.71 7.84 -17.46
CA PRO A 145 -5.35 7.92 -17.99
C PRO A 145 -5.28 7.21 -19.35
N ASP A 146 -4.36 7.68 -20.20
CA ASP A 146 -4.05 7.01 -21.47
C ASP A 146 -3.12 5.82 -21.20
N ILE A 147 -3.71 4.62 -21.08
CA ILE A 147 -3.02 3.35 -20.84
C ILE A 147 -3.48 2.33 -21.88
N ASP A 148 -2.52 1.66 -22.52
CA ASP A 148 -2.80 0.51 -23.36
C ASP A 148 -3.16 -0.73 -22.52
N LEU A 149 -4.44 -0.90 -22.23
CA LEU A 149 -4.95 -2.00 -21.41
C LEU A 149 -4.71 -3.39 -22.00
N GLU A 150 -4.50 -3.50 -23.32
CA GLU A 150 -4.23 -4.78 -23.97
C GLU A 150 -2.85 -5.33 -23.59
N SER A 151 -1.93 -4.45 -23.22
CA SER A 151 -0.60 -4.82 -22.72
C SER A 151 -0.61 -5.40 -21.30
N PHE A 152 -1.75 -5.36 -20.58
CA PHE A 152 -1.85 -5.86 -19.21
C PHE A 152 -2.79 -7.07 -19.14
N PRO A 153 -2.27 -8.29 -18.95
CA PRO A 153 -3.07 -9.52 -18.95
C PRO A 153 -4.20 -9.51 -17.92
N MET A 154 -3.94 -8.98 -16.72
CA MET A 154 -4.92 -8.87 -15.64
C MET A 154 -4.96 -7.44 -15.10
N PRO A 155 -5.73 -6.53 -15.73
CA PRO A 155 -5.80 -5.16 -15.25
C PRO A 155 -6.42 -5.09 -13.86
N ARG A 156 -5.77 -4.32 -12.98
CA ARG A 156 -6.16 -4.16 -11.57
C ARG A 156 -5.63 -2.86 -10.99
N CYS A 157 -6.32 -2.35 -9.99
CA CYS A 157 -5.86 -1.28 -9.11
C CYS A 157 -6.34 -1.55 -7.70
N ARG A 158 -5.49 -1.31 -6.68
CA ARG A 158 -5.82 -1.56 -5.27
C ARG A 158 -6.33 -0.33 -4.54
N GLY A 159 -6.17 0.86 -5.11
CA GLY A 159 -6.66 2.10 -4.52
C GLY A 159 -5.85 3.32 -4.91
N VAL A 160 -6.18 4.40 -4.25
CA VAL A 160 -5.49 5.69 -4.33
C VAL A 160 -5.16 6.13 -2.90
N THR A 161 -4.27 7.11 -2.77
CA THR A 161 -3.99 7.75 -1.48
C THR A 161 -4.09 9.26 -1.64
N GLN A 162 -3.93 10.01 -0.56
CA GLN A 162 -3.98 11.48 -0.63
C GLN A 162 -2.69 12.11 -0.14
N TRP A 163 -2.44 13.31 -0.65
CA TRP A 163 -1.43 14.23 -0.15
C TRP A 163 -2.00 15.63 -0.04
N THR A 164 -1.60 16.38 0.99
CA THR A 164 -1.93 17.80 1.14
C THR A 164 -0.69 18.63 0.88
N ASP A 165 -0.74 19.49 -0.14
CA ASP A 165 0.33 20.45 -0.41
C ASP A 165 0.11 21.70 0.42
N GLU A 166 0.74 21.77 1.58
CA GLU A 166 0.62 22.91 2.50
C GLU A 166 1.20 24.22 1.94
N ARG A 167 1.90 24.18 0.79
CA ARG A 167 2.39 25.37 0.09
C ARG A 167 1.27 26.07 -0.70
N VAL A 168 0.21 25.33 -1.03
CA VAL A 168 -0.95 25.80 -1.77
C VAL A 168 -2.04 26.19 -0.77
N PRO A 169 -2.68 27.38 -0.92
CA PRO A 169 -3.79 27.76 -0.07
C PRO A 169 -4.95 26.76 -0.11
N PRO A 170 -5.67 26.50 1.01
CA PRO A 170 -6.76 25.49 1.06
C PRO A 170 -7.89 25.68 0.04
N THR A 171 -8.07 26.88 -0.49
CA THR A 171 -9.11 27.21 -1.48
C THR A 171 -8.65 27.09 -2.93
N GLU A 172 -7.36 26.86 -3.13
CA GLU A 172 -6.78 26.79 -4.47
C GLU A 172 -6.68 25.36 -4.98
N PRO A 173 -6.74 25.13 -6.30
CA PRO A 173 -6.53 23.79 -6.87
C PRO A 173 -5.19 23.19 -6.48
N CYS A 174 -5.15 21.86 -6.37
CA CYS A 174 -3.97 21.09 -5.97
C CYS A 174 -3.50 21.31 -4.51
N HIS A 175 -4.31 21.94 -3.65
CA HIS A 175 -4.06 21.87 -2.20
C HIS A 175 -4.24 20.43 -1.67
N ARG A 176 -5.35 19.78 -2.04
CA ARG A 176 -5.57 18.36 -1.77
C ARG A 176 -5.44 17.55 -3.05
N VAL A 177 -4.51 16.63 -3.04
CA VAL A 177 -4.13 15.85 -4.21
C VAL A 177 -4.43 14.37 -3.96
N VAL A 178 -5.20 13.77 -4.84
CA VAL A 178 -5.38 12.32 -4.93
C VAL A 178 -4.19 11.76 -5.70
N ILE A 179 -3.43 10.89 -5.08
CA ILE A 179 -2.27 10.23 -5.68
C ILE A 179 -2.69 8.87 -6.22
N ALA A 180 -2.54 8.67 -7.51
CA ALA A 180 -2.96 7.48 -8.23
C ALA A 180 -1.75 6.74 -8.83
N PRO A 181 -1.51 5.48 -8.42
CA PRO A 181 -0.55 4.60 -9.09
C PRO A 181 -1.19 4.08 -10.38
N LEU A 182 -0.40 4.00 -11.45
CA LEU A 182 -0.84 3.48 -12.75
C LEU A 182 -0.09 2.21 -13.13
N MET A 183 -0.77 1.28 -13.77
CA MET A 183 -0.19 0.00 -14.20
C MET A 183 1.02 0.16 -15.13
N ASP A 184 1.12 1.26 -15.85
CA ASP A 184 2.24 1.57 -16.75
C ASP A 184 3.43 2.25 -16.04
N ALA A 185 3.57 2.05 -14.73
CA ALA A 185 4.68 2.55 -13.91
C ALA A 185 4.70 4.08 -13.69
N ARG A 186 3.58 4.77 -13.91
CA ARG A 186 3.46 6.20 -13.59
C ARG A 186 2.72 6.43 -12.27
N VAL A 187 3.01 7.57 -11.62
CA VAL A 187 2.21 8.07 -10.50
C VAL A 187 1.71 9.46 -10.87
N LEU A 188 0.39 9.66 -10.76
CA LEU A 188 -0.28 10.92 -11.03
C LEU A 188 -0.76 11.59 -9.75
N GLY A 189 -0.73 12.93 -9.73
CA GLY A 189 -1.50 13.75 -8.81
C GLY A 189 -2.75 14.29 -9.49
N LEU A 190 -3.90 14.22 -8.81
CA LEU A 190 -5.17 14.79 -9.28
C LEU A 190 -5.75 15.69 -8.19
N ASP A 191 -6.19 16.88 -8.55
CA ASP A 191 -6.91 17.76 -7.64
C ASP A 191 -8.19 17.10 -7.14
N ALA A 192 -8.35 16.99 -5.84
CA ALA A 192 -9.47 16.28 -5.24
C ALA A 192 -10.84 16.89 -5.59
N VAL A 193 -10.89 18.20 -5.86
CA VAL A 193 -12.15 18.91 -6.17
C VAL A 193 -12.52 18.80 -7.64
N THR A 194 -11.54 18.94 -8.54
CA THR A 194 -11.77 19.10 -9.98
C THR A 194 -11.39 17.90 -10.83
N GLY A 195 -10.54 16.99 -10.31
CA GLY A 195 -9.98 15.88 -11.09
C GLY A 195 -8.91 16.29 -12.10
N GLN A 196 -8.49 17.56 -12.10
CA GLN A 196 -7.41 18.03 -12.97
C GLN A 196 -6.06 17.54 -12.45
N THR A 197 -5.10 17.35 -13.36
CA THR A 197 -3.75 16.91 -12.99
C THR A 197 -3.01 17.96 -12.19
N CYS A 198 -2.32 17.51 -11.14
CA CYS A 198 -1.46 18.31 -10.28
C CYS A 198 -0.01 17.87 -10.44
N PRO A 199 0.92 18.76 -10.80
CA PRO A 199 2.32 18.40 -10.95
C PRO A 199 3.02 18.27 -9.59
N PHE A 200 4.08 17.49 -9.55
CA PHE A 200 5.03 17.41 -8.44
C PHE A 200 6.19 18.38 -8.70
N GLY A 201 6.06 19.61 -8.22
CA GLY A 201 6.97 20.70 -8.60
C GLY A 201 6.89 21.00 -10.10
N GLU A 202 7.97 20.79 -10.84
CA GLU A 202 8.03 20.96 -12.30
C GLU A 202 7.75 19.66 -13.08
N VAL A 203 7.54 18.52 -12.37
CA VAL A 203 7.34 17.20 -12.95
C VAL A 203 5.85 16.90 -13.01
N ALA A 204 5.32 16.69 -14.21
CA ALA A 204 3.89 16.44 -14.40
C ALA A 204 3.42 15.13 -13.77
N GLU A 205 4.26 14.10 -13.81
CA GLU A 205 4.02 12.77 -13.26
C GLU A 205 5.35 12.11 -12.88
N LEU A 206 5.34 11.19 -11.90
CA LEU A 206 6.53 10.39 -11.58
C LEU A 206 6.56 9.18 -12.49
N ASP A 207 7.70 8.96 -13.15
CA ASP A 207 7.94 7.83 -14.04
C ASP A 207 8.90 6.84 -13.36
N LEU A 208 8.35 5.72 -12.89
CA LEU A 208 9.07 4.67 -12.19
C LEU A 208 9.63 3.59 -13.13
N SER A 209 9.47 3.71 -14.44
CA SER A 209 10.16 2.86 -15.41
C SER A 209 11.65 3.18 -15.51
N LYS A 210 12.04 4.40 -15.13
CA LYS A 210 13.42 4.87 -15.17
C LYS A 210 14.37 4.00 -14.35
N GLY A 211 15.46 3.58 -14.96
CA GLY A 211 16.51 2.75 -14.35
C GLY A 211 16.20 1.26 -14.32
N LEU A 212 15.02 0.81 -14.78
CA LEU A 212 14.67 -0.61 -14.84
C LEU A 212 15.23 -1.32 -16.07
N GLY A 213 15.76 -0.58 -17.05
CA GLY A 213 16.13 -1.11 -18.35
C GLY A 213 14.91 -1.49 -19.21
N PRO A 214 15.12 -2.12 -20.36
CA PRO A 214 14.01 -2.56 -21.21
C PRO A 214 13.30 -3.75 -20.59
N TYR A 215 11.96 -3.73 -20.62
CA TYR A 215 11.09 -4.83 -20.18
C TYR A 215 9.79 -4.87 -21.00
N GLU A 216 9.14 -6.02 -21.00
CA GLU A 216 7.85 -6.19 -21.64
C GLU A 216 6.73 -5.49 -20.83
N ALA A 217 5.77 -4.89 -21.53
CA ALA A 217 4.63 -4.28 -20.88
C ALA A 217 3.91 -5.30 -19.98
N GLY A 218 3.51 -4.88 -18.77
CA GLY A 218 2.96 -5.76 -17.76
C GLY A 218 3.98 -6.50 -16.88
N PHE A 219 5.29 -6.45 -17.20
CA PHE A 219 6.32 -7.05 -16.35
C PHE A 219 6.70 -6.20 -15.13
N TYR A 220 6.37 -4.92 -15.15
CA TYR A 220 6.43 -4.03 -13.99
C TYR A 220 5.18 -3.16 -13.95
N MET A 221 4.52 -3.10 -12.81
CA MET A 221 3.26 -2.39 -12.63
C MET A 221 3.22 -1.69 -11.28
N LEU A 222 2.61 -0.50 -11.25
CA LEU A 222 2.16 0.10 -10.00
C LEU A 222 0.66 -0.10 -9.87
N ASN A 223 0.24 -0.94 -8.97
CA ASN A 223 -1.18 -1.23 -8.75
C ASN A 223 -1.61 -1.05 -7.29
N THR A 224 -0.68 -0.68 -6.41
CA THR A 224 -0.91 -0.42 -4.99
C THR A 224 -0.61 1.04 -4.69
N PRO A 225 -1.47 1.73 -3.91
CA PRO A 225 -1.22 3.12 -3.51
C PRO A 225 0.11 3.27 -2.80
N PRO A 226 0.88 4.33 -3.12
CA PRO A 226 2.09 4.65 -2.38
C PRO A 226 1.78 4.98 -0.92
N ALA A 227 2.71 4.72 -0.03
CA ALA A 227 2.70 5.28 1.32
C ALA A 227 3.18 6.74 1.25
N ILE A 228 2.51 7.62 2.02
CA ILE A 228 2.85 9.04 2.07
C ILE A 228 3.01 9.45 3.53
N THR A 229 4.11 10.12 3.82
CA THR A 229 4.34 10.77 5.11
C THR A 229 4.96 12.14 4.91
N GLY A 230 4.28 13.17 5.39
CA GLY A 230 4.63 14.55 5.06
C GLY A 230 4.66 14.79 3.55
N ASN A 231 5.80 15.17 3.01
CA ASN A 231 6.01 15.36 1.56
C ASN A 231 6.74 14.19 0.90
N THR A 232 6.95 13.09 1.59
CA THR A 232 7.64 11.92 1.07
C THR A 232 6.65 10.87 0.60
N LEU A 233 6.74 10.49 -0.67
CA LEU A 233 6.05 9.35 -1.26
C LEU A 233 7.01 8.17 -1.32
N ILE A 234 6.58 6.99 -0.84
CA ILE A 234 7.37 5.75 -0.86
C ILE A 234 6.55 4.67 -1.56
N THR A 235 7.15 4.00 -2.53
CA THR A 235 6.46 2.96 -3.31
C THR A 235 7.40 1.88 -3.79
N GLY A 236 6.92 0.64 -3.78
CA GLY A 236 7.46 -0.47 -4.55
C GLY A 236 6.67 -0.66 -5.84
N GLY A 237 6.88 -1.78 -6.50
CA GLY A 237 6.14 -2.19 -7.68
C GLY A 237 5.87 -3.69 -7.68
N SER A 238 4.92 -4.12 -8.49
CA SER A 238 4.63 -5.52 -8.78
C SER A 238 5.40 -5.93 -10.03
N VAL A 239 6.10 -7.03 -9.98
CA VAL A 239 6.81 -7.60 -11.15
C VAL A 239 6.15 -8.93 -11.55
N ALA A 240 6.43 -9.41 -12.79
CA ALA A 240 5.91 -10.68 -13.27
C ALA A 240 6.84 -11.85 -12.83
N ASP A 241 6.94 -12.04 -11.53
CA ASP A 241 7.88 -12.93 -10.84
C ASP A 241 7.66 -14.44 -11.09
N ASN A 242 6.46 -14.84 -11.52
CA ASN A 242 6.18 -16.25 -11.82
C ASN A 242 6.74 -16.74 -13.17
N ILE A 243 7.26 -15.86 -14.04
CA ILE A 243 7.48 -16.17 -15.46
C ILE A 243 8.94 -16.43 -15.78
N THR A 244 9.85 -15.53 -15.36
CA THR A 244 11.25 -15.54 -15.78
C THR A 244 12.14 -14.82 -14.78
N THR A 245 13.45 -15.11 -14.82
CA THR A 245 14.46 -14.36 -14.06
C THR A 245 14.77 -12.98 -14.65
N ALA A 246 14.35 -12.71 -15.88
CA ALA A 246 14.62 -11.45 -16.60
C ALA A 246 13.51 -10.38 -16.37
N VAL A 247 12.83 -10.42 -15.21
CA VAL A 247 11.89 -9.38 -14.83
C VAL A 247 12.62 -8.15 -14.28
N PRO A 248 12.04 -6.96 -14.35
CA PRO A 248 12.61 -5.76 -13.76
C PRO A 248 12.91 -5.92 -12.27
N SER A 249 13.78 -5.05 -11.75
CA SER A 249 14.04 -4.98 -10.31
C SER A 249 12.79 -4.61 -9.52
N GLY A 250 12.63 -5.24 -8.35
CA GLY A 250 11.62 -4.87 -7.36
C GLY A 250 11.98 -3.66 -6.48
N VAL A 251 12.85 -2.78 -6.97
CA VAL A 251 13.36 -1.61 -6.26
C VAL A 251 12.25 -0.77 -5.62
N VAL A 252 12.42 -0.41 -4.34
CA VAL A 252 11.56 0.53 -3.61
C VAL A 252 12.17 1.91 -3.67
N ARG A 253 11.36 2.93 -3.91
CA ARG A 253 11.82 4.32 -4.13
C ARG A 253 11.04 5.30 -3.31
N ALA A 254 11.72 6.37 -2.89
CA ALA A 254 11.08 7.53 -2.29
C ALA A 254 11.27 8.78 -3.16
N TYR A 255 10.22 9.59 -3.20
CA TYR A 255 10.19 10.85 -3.95
C TYR A 255 9.71 11.98 -3.06
N ASP A 256 10.25 13.17 -3.28
CA ASP A 256 9.72 14.41 -2.71
C ASP A 256 8.57 14.91 -3.59
N LEU A 257 7.36 14.92 -3.03
CA LEU A 257 6.15 15.35 -3.74
C LEU A 257 6.15 16.84 -4.12
N THR A 258 6.95 17.65 -3.41
CA THR A 258 7.03 19.09 -3.67
C THR A 258 7.91 19.44 -4.88
N THR A 259 8.80 18.55 -5.26
CA THR A 259 9.76 18.76 -6.34
C THR A 259 9.73 17.67 -7.41
N GLY A 260 9.16 16.51 -7.12
CA GLY A 260 9.20 15.32 -7.96
C GLY A 260 10.57 14.61 -7.95
N ALA A 261 11.50 15.04 -7.11
CA ALA A 261 12.85 14.48 -7.06
C ALA A 261 12.88 13.12 -6.38
N LEU A 262 13.67 12.20 -6.95
CA LEU A 262 14.02 10.94 -6.28
C LEU A 262 14.90 11.25 -5.06
N LEU A 263 14.46 10.85 -3.87
CA LEU A 263 15.20 11.01 -2.62
C LEU A 263 16.17 9.86 -2.42
N TRP A 264 15.69 8.64 -2.56
CA TRP A 264 16.48 7.42 -2.46
C TRP A 264 15.83 6.26 -3.21
N ALA A 265 16.62 5.22 -3.48
CA ALA A 265 16.17 3.94 -4.00
C ALA A 265 16.84 2.83 -3.20
N TRP A 266 16.03 1.92 -2.67
CA TRP A 266 16.49 0.70 -2.04
C TRP A 266 16.30 -0.47 -2.99
N GLU A 267 17.41 -1.08 -3.38
CA GLU A 267 17.40 -2.30 -4.16
C GLU A 267 17.52 -3.49 -3.21
N PRO A 268 16.58 -4.47 -3.24
CA PRO A 268 16.53 -5.56 -2.27
C PRO A 268 17.56 -6.65 -2.58
N VAL A 269 18.85 -6.27 -2.59
CA VAL A 269 20.00 -7.15 -2.77
C VAL A 269 21.06 -6.85 -1.72
N VAL A 270 21.79 -7.89 -1.32
CA VAL A 270 22.98 -7.71 -0.48
C VAL A 270 24.19 -7.57 -1.40
N ALA A 271 24.97 -6.52 -1.22
CA ALA A 271 26.24 -6.39 -1.90
C ALA A 271 27.13 -7.58 -1.52
N VAL A 272 27.48 -8.41 -2.48
CA VAL A 272 28.48 -9.46 -2.26
C VAL A 272 29.85 -8.78 -2.29
N GLU A 273 30.50 -8.67 -1.11
CA GLU A 273 31.92 -8.31 -1.09
C GLU A 273 32.67 -9.33 -1.94
N PRO A 274 33.49 -8.91 -2.91
CA PRO A 274 34.23 -9.85 -3.72
C PRO A 274 35.11 -10.69 -2.79
N SER A 275 34.84 -11.98 -2.72
CA SER A 275 35.61 -12.95 -1.94
C SER A 275 37.08 -12.87 -2.39
N ALA A 276 37.96 -12.49 -1.47
CA ALA A 276 39.40 -12.37 -1.71
C ALA A 276 40.10 -13.72 -1.88
N SER A 277 39.39 -14.77 -2.33
CA SER A 277 39.93 -16.11 -2.53
C SER A 277 39.38 -16.78 -3.79
N ALA A 278 39.68 -16.22 -4.95
CA ALA A 278 39.81 -16.99 -6.18
C ALA A 278 41.24 -16.80 -6.68
N GLY A 279 42.08 -17.75 -6.33
CA GLY A 279 43.46 -17.82 -6.84
C GLY A 279 43.45 -17.81 -8.36
N ALA A 280 44.12 -16.85 -8.92
CA ALA A 280 44.37 -16.76 -10.33
C ALA A 280 45.25 -17.98 -10.76
N GLU A 281 44.65 -18.95 -11.44
CA GLU A 281 45.42 -19.76 -12.39
C GLU A 281 45.38 -19.04 -13.73
N SER A 282 46.52 -18.51 -14.09
CA SER A 282 46.78 -17.88 -15.38
C SER A 282 46.97 -18.96 -16.42
N ASP A 283 46.01 -19.20 -17.28
CA ASP A 283 46.27 -19.75 -18.60
C ASP A 283 46.23 -18.63 -19.63
N SER A 284 47.42 -18.35 -20.14
CA SER A 284 47.65 -17.46 -21.24
C SER A 284 47.35 -18.19 -22.54
N ASP A 285 46.28 -17.83 -23.24
CA ASP A 285 46.26 -17.94 -24.69
C ASP A 285 45.65 -16.66 -25.29
N SER A 286 46.50 -16.04 -26.05
CA SER A 286 46.30 -14.86 -26.84
C SER A 286 45.37 -15.14 -28.03
N ASP A 287 44.25 -14.45 -28.14
CA ASP A 287 43.80 -14.00 -29.45
C ASP A 287 43.13 -12.63 -29.32
N SER A 288 43.79 -11.67 -29.94
CA SER A 288 43.36 -10.30 -30.08
C SER A 288 42.21 -10.22 -31.04
N ASP A 289 41.03 -9.87 -30.53
CA ASP A 289 39.98 -9.29 -31.36
C ASP A 289 39.57 -7.93 -30.77
N ASP A 290 40.03 -6.87 -31.41
CA ASP A 290 39.72 -5.47 -31.16
C ASP A 290 38.25 -5.24 -31.40
N ARG A 291 37.40 -5.47 -30.36
CA ARG A 291 36.08 -4.89 -30.32
C ARG A 291 36.09 -3.65 -29.42
N VAL A 292 36.23 -2.52 -30.11
CA VAL A 292 35.82 -1.22 -29.57
C VAL A 292 34.39 -1.38 -29.01
N PRO A 293 34.13 -1.06 -27.74
CA PRO A 293 32.77 -1.01 -27.26
C PRO A 293 32.05 0.07 -28.06
N SER A 294 31.08 -0.33 -28.87
CA SER A 294 30.17 0.61 -29.49
C SER A 294 29.43 1.30 -28.36
N SER A 295 29.58 2.61 -28.27
CA SER A 295 28.86 3.49 -27.39
C SER A 295 27.38 3.59 -27.86
N ASP A 296 26.63 2.50 -27.76
CA ASP A 296 25.19 2.54 -27.85
C ASP A 296 24.65 2.60 -26.42
N SER A 297 24.49 3.81 -25.93
CA SER A 297 24.06 4.17 -24.58
C SER A 297 22.54 4.11 -24.42
N SER A 298 21.90 3.02 -24.86
CA SER A 298 20.43 2.96 -24.84
C SER A 298 19.83 2.02 -23.80
N THR A 299 20.61 1.49 -22.85
CA THR A 299 20.03 0.75 -21.73
C THR A 299 20.21 1.53 -20.42
N ASP A 300 19.22 2.31 -20.05
CA ASP A 300 19.13 2.98 -18.72
C ASP A 300 18.81 1.94 -17.63
N GLN A 301 19.58 0.83 -17.60
CA GLN A 301 19.45 -0.19 -16.56
C GLN A 301 20.44 0.10 -15.44
N ARG A 302 19.89 0.44 -14.26
CA ARG A 302 20.65 0.75 -13.04
C ARG A 302 20.47 -0.32 -11.97
N TYR A 303 19.32 -1.04 -12.01
CA TYR A 303 18.92 -1.97 -10.97
C TYR A 303 19.01 -3.41 -11.47
N GLN A 304 19.27 -4.33 -10.54
CA GLN A 304 19.41 -5.75 -10.84
C GLN A 304 18.07 -6.38 -11.16
N GLN A 305 17.98 -7.13 -12.25
CA GLN A 305 16.80 -7.91 -12.61
C GLN A 305 16.58 -9.09 -11.66
N GLY A 306 15.34 -9.53 -11.54
CA GLY A 306 14.94 -10.72 -10.79
C GLY A 306 14.96 -10.58 -9.28
N THR A 307 15.15 -9.35 -8.75
CA THR A 307 15.12 -9.12 -7.30
C THR A 307 13.68 -9.23 -6.77
N THR A 308 13.56 -9.52 -5.47
CA THR A 308 12.26 -9.47 -4.79
C THR A 308 11.59 -8.11 -4.98
N ASN A 309 10.27 -8.08 -4.94
CA ASN A 309 9.47 -6.88 -5.16
C ASN A 309 8.63 -6.53 -3.92
N SER A 310 7.97 -5.38 -3.92
CA SER A 310 6.99 -4.99 -2.90
C SER A 310 5.73 -4.51 -3.59
N TRP A 311 4.78 -5.41 -3.74
CA TRP A 311 3.50 -5.15 -4.42
C TRP A 311 2.33 -4.89 -3.48
N SER A 312 2.54 -5.07 -2.17
CA SER A 312 1.54 -4.84 -1.13
C SER A 312 1.61 -3.40 -0.60
N TYR A 313 0.68 -3.07 0.30
CA TYR A 313 0.69 -1.79 1.00
C TYR A 313 1.85 -1.72 1.99
N LEU A 314 2.47 -0.55 2.06
CA LEU A 314 3.50 -0.22 3.05
C LEU A 314 2.84 0.39 4.29
N SER A 315 3.49 0.26 5.44
CA SER A 315 3.12 0.99 6.65
C SER A 315 4.24 1.90 7.11
N VAL A 316 3.89 3.04 7.70
CA VAL A 316 4.83 4.08 8.09
C VAL A 316 4.68 4.39 9.57
N ASP A 317 5.80 4.55 10.26
CA ASP A 317 5.88 5.12 11.60
C ASP A 317 6.68 6.42 11.55
N PRO A 318 6.01 7.58 11.46
CA PRO A 318 6.71 8.87 11.37
C PRO A 318 7.48 9.20 12.66
N GLU A 319 7.06 8.67 13.81
CA GLU A 319 7.74 8.91 15.10
C GLU A 319 9.09 8.21 15.13
N LEU A 320 9.17 6.99 14.63
CA LEU A 320 10.41 6.24 14.53
C LEU A 320 11.22 6.58 13.26
N GLY A 321 10.59 7.26 12.29
CA GLY A 321 11.19 7.54 10.98
C GLY A 321 11.39 6.27 10.15
N LEU A 322 10.51 5.28 10.28
CA LEU A 322 10.60 3.98 9.61
C LEU A 322 9.42 3.74 8.66
N VAL A 323 9.71 3.10 7.53
CA VAL A 323 8.73 2.48 6.65
C VAL A 323 8.93 0.97 6.66
N TYR A 324 7.82 0.22 6.79
CA TYR A 324 7.82 -1.24 6.81
C TYR A 324 7.35 -1.75 5.47
N VAL A 325 8.23 -2.49 4.80
CA VAL A 325 8.08 -2.97 3.44
C VAL A 325 7.87 -4.48 3.48
N PRO A 326 6.64 -4.97 3.22
CA PRO A 326 6.43 -6.39 3.01
C PRO A 326 6.93 -6.76 1.61
N THR A 327 7.84 -7.72 1.53
CA THR A 327 8.43 -8.14 0.26
C THR A 327 7.77 -9.40 -0.29
N GLY A 328 7.75 -9.47 -1.59
CA GLY A 328 7.37 -10.65 -2.33
C GLY A 328 8.49 -11.68 -2.43
N ASN A 329 8.33 -12.59 -3.37
CA ASN A 329 9.33 -13.62 -3.66
C ASN A 329 10.38 -13.11 -4.67
N THR A 330 11.51 -13.79 -4.73
CA THR A 330 12.54 -13.60 -5.75
C THR A 330 12.17 -14.37 -7.01
N SER A 331 12.36 -13.76 -8.18
CA SER A 331 12.03 -14.42 -9.46
C SER A 331 13.00 -15.53 -9.85
N PRO A 332 12.50 -16.68 -10.34
CA PRO A 332 11.12 -17.08 -10.47
C PRO A 332 10.59 -17.74 -9.17
N ASP A 333 9.29 -17.64 -8.90
CA ASP A 333 8.68 -18.05 -7.63
C ASP A 333 8.84 -19.52 -7.29
N TYR A 334 8.80 -20.40 -8.28
CA TYR A 334 8.70 -21.85 -8.07
C TYR A 334 10.01 -22.61 -8.32
N TYR A 335 11.12 -21.91 -8.54
CA TYR A 335 12.44 -22.49 -8.67
C TYR A 335 13.53 -21.56 -8.16
N GLY A 336 14.19 -21.92 -7.07
CA GLY A 336 15.19 -21.07 -6.41
C GLY A 336 16.63 -21.25 -6.88
N GLY A 337 16.94 -22.24 -7.73
CA GLY A 337 18.32 -22.56 -8.12
C GLY A 337 19.08 -21.49 -8.89
N HIS A 338 18.40 -20.41 -9.32
CA HIS A 338 19.04 -19.26 -9.99
C HIS A 338 19.25 -18.05 -9.08
N ARG A 339 18.69 -18.06 -7.84
CA ARG A 339 18.55 -16.85 -7.03
C ARG A 339 19.84 -16.39 -6.37
N GLY A 340 20.71 -17.31 -5.98
CA GLY A 340 21.96 -16.98 -5.31
C GLY A 340 21.72 -16.16 -4.04
N ASN A 341 22.24 -14.92 -4.00
CA ASN A 341 22.08 -13.98 -2.88
C ASN A 341 20.81 -13.12 -2.94
N LEU A 342 19.93 -13.33 -3.93
CA LEU A 342 18.72 -12.52 -4.08
C LEU A 342 17.65 -12.84 -3.05
N ASP A 343 17.71 -14.02 -2.40
CA ASP A 343 16.71 -14.43 -1.40
C ASP A 343 16.82 -13.74 -0.05
N TYR A 344 17.88 -12.98 0.20
CA TYR A 344 18.13 -12.40 1.53
C TYR A 344 16.99 -11.51 2.06
N TYR A 345 16.33 -10.75 1.19
CA TYR A 345 15.17 -9.93 1.53
C TYR A 345 13.85 -10.46 0.95
N SER A 346 13.85 -11.67 0.40
CA SER A 346 12.66 -12.32 -0.12
C SER A 346 11.72 -12.71 1.00
N SER A 347 10.40 -12.67 0.75
CA SER A 347 9.33 -13.09 1.66
C SER A 347 9.54 -12.59 3.10
N SER A 348 9.79 -11.28 3.22
CA SER A 348 10.23 -10.63 4.46
C SER A 348 9.39 -9.41 4.81
N VAL A 349 9.50 -8.95 6.05
CA VAL A 349 9.21 -7.57 6.44
C VAL A 349 10.54 -6.85 6.60
N VAL A 350 10.73 -5.75 5.86
CA VAL A 350 11.96 -4.95 5.90
C VAL A 350 11.64 -3.56 6.41
N ALA A 351 12.30 -3.11 7.47
CA ALA A 351 12.20 -1.74 7.95
C ALA A 351 13.30 -0.89 7.31
N LEU A 352 12.89 0.18 6.61
CA LEU A 352 13.81 1.15 6.02
C LEU A 352 13.68 2.49 6.72
N SER A 353 14.79 3.22 6.80
CA SER A 353 14.78 4.64 7.18
C SER A 353 14.02 5.46 6.13
N ILE A 354 12.99 6.21 6.53
CA ILE A 354 12.26 7.12 5.64
C ILE A 354 13.20 8.16 5.01
N ALA A 355 14.19 8.60 5.78
CA ALA A 355 15.10 9.68 5.36
C ALA A 355 16.14 9.21 4.33
N THR A 356 16.61 7.95 4.41
CA THR A 356 17.79 7.49 3.64
C THR A 356 17.53 6.25 2.79
N GLY A 357 16.46 5.49 3.07
CA GLY A 357 16.21 4.19 2.44
C GLY A 357 17.13 3.07 2.94
N GLU A 358 17.96 3.33 3.95
CA GLU A 358 18.83 2.31 4.54
C GLU A 358 18.02 1.30 5.33
N VAL A 359 18.41 0.02 5.25
CA VAL A 359 17.80 -1.05 6.04
C VAL A 359 18.17 -0.90 7.50
N VAL A 360 17.16 -0.85 8.37
CA VAL A 360 17.34 -0.82 9.83
C VAL A 360 17.29 -2.23 10.40
N TRP A 361 16.30 -3.01 9.94
CA TRP A 361 16.18 -4.44 10.25
C TRP A 361 15.33 -5.15 9.19
N HIS A 362 15.40 -6.47 9.14
CA HIS A 362 14.45 -7.28 8.39
C HIS A 362 14.14 -8.56 9.17
N PHE A 363 12.94 -9.09 8.92
CA PHE A 363 12.48 -10.37 9.43
C PHE A 363 11.97 -11.21 8.27
N GLN A 364 12.63 -12.31 7.97
CA GLN A 364 12.28 -13.21 6.89
C GLN A 364 11.28 -14.26 7.36
N THR A 365 10.15 -14.42 6.66
CA THR A 365 9.12 -15.39 7.02
C THR A 365 9.34 -16.77 6.38
N VAL A 366 10.09 -16.82 5.28
CA VAL A 366 10.53 -18.04 4.59
C VAL A 366 11.92 -17.80 4.03
N HIS A 367 12.91 -18.64 4.40
CA HIS A 367 14.32 -18.41 4.03
C HIS A 367 14.62 -18.67 2.55
N HIS A 368 13.96 -19.67 1.94
CA HIS A 368 14.08 -19.99 0.51
C HIS A 368 12.69 -20.37 -0.01
N ASP A 369 11.98 -19.37 -0.47
CA ASP A 369 10.57 -19.51 -0.84
C ASP A 369 10.42 -20.01 -2.28
N ILE A 370 9.97 -21.24 -2.45
CA ILE A 370 9.64 -21.85 -3.75
C ILE A 370 8.14 -22.19 -3.88
N TRP A 371 7.31 -21.55 -3.04
CA TRP A 371 5.85 -21.77 -2.98
C TRP A 371 5.04 -20.51 -3.23
N ASP A 372 5.68 -19.38 -3.56
CA ASP A 372 5.02 -18.08 -3.69
C ASP A 372 4.36 -17.65 -2.35
N PHE A 373 5.11 -17.75 -1.26
CA PHE A 373 4.66 -17.37 0.08
C PHE A 373 4.94 -15.89 0.40
N ASP A 374 4.97 -15.05 -0.61
CA ASP A 374 5.05 -13.59 -0.46
C ASP A 374 4.40 -13.08 0.82
N VAL A 375 4.88 -11.98 1.33
CA VAL A 375 4.21 -11.22 2.38
C VAL A 375 3.15 -10.32 1.74
N PRO A 376 1.84 -10.73 1.74
CA PRO A 376 0.85 -10.17 0.83
C PRO A 376 0.05 -9.01 1.41
N SER A 377 0.20 -8.73 2.70
CA SER A 377 -0.66 -7.79 3.43
C SER A 377 0.13 -6.63 4.00
N GLN A 378 -0.57 -5.51 4.20
CA GLN A 378 -0.02 -4.37 4.91
C GLN A 378 0.40 -4.77 6.33
N PRO A 379 1.63 -4.45 6.76
CA PRO A 379 2.02 -4.57 8.16
C PRO A 379 1.12 -3.70 9.03
N THR A 380 0.49 -4.24 10.07
CA THR A 380 -0.36 -3.47 10.98
C THR A 380 0.42 -3.06 12.21
N LEU A 381 0.58 -1.75 12.42
CA LEU A 381 1.26 -1.21 13.58
C LEU A 381 0.29 -1.12 14.77
N PHE A 382 0.77 -1.47 15.96
CA PHE A 382 -0.02 -1.42 17.18
C PHE A 382 0.83 -1.03 18.40
N GLU A 383 0.17 -0.60 19.45
CA GLU A 383 0.75 -0.41 20.77
C GLU A 383 -0.02 -1.27 21.77
N ALA A 384 0.72 -1.98 22.61
CA ALA A 384 0.12 -2.86 23.61
C ALA A 384 1.00 -2.99 24.85
N GLU A 385 0.40 -3.33 25.97
CA GLU A 385 1.13 -3.79 27.14
C GLU A 385 1.25 -5.33 27.09
N ILE A 386 2.47 -5.83 27.00
CA ILE A 386 2.79 -7.26 27.00
C ILE A 386 3.68 -7.56 28.20
N GLU A 387 3.20 -8.42 29.11
CA GLU A 387 3.91 -8.77 30.35
C GLU A 387 4.36 -7.56 31.19
N GLY A 388 3.51 -6.51 31.26
CA GLY A 388 3.77 -5.29 32.02
C GLY A 388 4.77 -4.32 31.36
N ARG A 389 5.07 -4.50 30.07
CA ARG A 389 5.91 -3.61 29.27
C ARG A 389 5.10 -3.01 28.12
N GLU A 390 5.21 -1.71 27.92
CA GLU A 390 4.69 -1.08 26.70
C GLU A 390 5.54 -1.52 25.51
N VAL A 391 4.86 -1.98 24.46
CA VAL A 391 5.47 -2.49 23.24
C VAL A 391 4.92 -1.73 22.05
N LYS A 392 5.82 -1.22 21.21
CA LYS A 392 5.52 -0.75 19.86
C LYS A 392 5.62 -1.96 18.93
N GLY A 393 4.48 -2.54 18.57
CA GLY A 393 4.39 -3.79 17.83
C GLY A 393 4.04 -3.60 16.36
N LEU A 394 4.36 -4.62 15.58
CA LEU A 394 3.96 -4.82 14.20
C LEU A 394 3.37 -6.22 14.05
N ALA A 395 2.17 -6.33 13.49
CA ALA A 395 1.54 -7.60 13.15
C ALA A 395 1.60 -7.83 11.64
N GLN A 396 2.18 -8.95 11.23
CA GLN A 396 2.26 -9.36 9.83
C GLN A 396 1.55 -10.67 9.58
N THR A 397 0.52 -10.64 8.74
CA THR A 397 -0.14 -11.85 8.24
C THR A 397 0.55 -12.36 6.98
N THR A 398 0.58 -13.67 6.79
CA THR A 398 1.28 -14.32 5.68
C THR A 398 0.39 -15.28 4.89
N LYS A 399 0.83 -15.66 3.67
CA LYS A 399 0.13 -16.65 2.82
C LYS A 399 0.05 -18.02 3.47
N GLN A 400 1.00 -18.38 4.37
CA GLN A 400 0.95 -19.63 5.13
C GLN A 400 -0.14 -19.66 6.21
N GLY A 401 -0.80 -18.52 6.49
CA GLY A 401 -1.81 -18.37 7.53
C GLY A 401 -1.23 -18.10 8.91
N TYR A 402 0.02 -17.69 9.00
CA TYR A 402 0.65 -17.23 10.25
C TYR A 402 0.42 -15.73 10.46
N VAL A 403 0.51 -15.32 11.73
CA VAL A 403 0.61 -13.93 12.16
C VAL A 403 1.89 -13.80 12.98
N PHE A 404 2.85 -13.07 12.43
CA PHE A 404 4.07 -12.71 13.17
C PHE A 404 3.83 -11.41 13.91
N LEU A 405 4.16 -11.39 15.20
CA LEU A 405 4.13 -10.19 16.04
C LEU A 405 5.57 -9.82 16.38
N LEU A 406 5.99 -8.67 15.86
CA LEU A 406 7.37 -8.19 15.96
C LEU A 406 7.40 -6.88 16.77
N ASP A 407 8.49 -6.65 17.49
CA ASP A 407 8.84 -5.32 17.97
C ASP A 407 9.21 -4.46 16.75
N ARG A 408 8.43 -3.40 16.47
CA ARG A 408 8.61 -2.62 15.25
C ARG A 408 9.86 -1.72 15.24
N VAL A 409 10.51 -1.56 16.41
CA VAL A 409 11.77 -0.83 16.53
C VAL A 409 12.95 -1.69 16.11
N THR A 410 12.95 -2.98 16.49
CA THR A 410 14.10 -3.88 16.38
C THR A 410 13.92 -5.02 15.38
N GLY A 411 12.67 -5.37 15.02
CA GLY A 411 12.32 -6.54 14.20
C GLY A 411 12.31 -7.85 15.00
N GLU A 412 12.61 -7.83 16.29
CA GLU A 412 12.62 -9.04 17.11
C GLU A 412 11.19 -9.56 17.33
N PRO A 413 10.98 -10.90 17.25
CA PRO A 413 9.68 -11.49 17.54
C PRO A 413 9.26 -11.27 18.99
N LEU A 414 8.01 -10.81 19.21
CA LEU A 414 7.42 -10.64 20.54
C LEU A 414 7.05 -11.98 21.22
N PHE A 415 6.90 -13.02 20.43
CA PHE A 415 6.64 -14.39 20.87
C PHE A 415 7.61 -15.33 20.18
N PRO A 416 7.95 -16.49 20.79
CA PRO A 416 8.87 -17.44 20.18
C PRO A 416 8.43 -17.85 18.77
N VAL A 417 9.37 -17.82 17.84
CA VAL A 417 9.21 -18.31 16.47
C VAL A 417 10.14 -19.53 16.32
N GLU A 418 9.58 -20.65 15.93
CA GLU A 418 10.31 -21.87 15.66
C GLU A 418 10.42 -22.11 14.16
N GLU A 419 11.64 -22.31 13.68
CA GLU A 419 11.88 -22.70 12.28
C GLU A 419 11.52 -24.18 12.09
N VAL A 420 10.73 -24.46 11.07
CA VAL A 420 10.32 -25.81 10.72
C VAL A 420 11.00 -26.24 9.43
N PRO A 421 11.82 -27.32 9.45
CA PRO A 421 12.43 -27.84 8.24
C PRO A 421 11.37 -28.29 7.23
N MET A 422 11.52 -27.84 5.99
CA MET A 422 10.63 -28.21 4.90
C MET A 422 11.11 -29.49 4.20
N PRO A 423 10.19 -30.29 3.60
CA PRO A 423 10.58 -31.44 2.80
C PRO A 423 11.44 -31.02 1.61
N GLN A 424 12.61 -31.64 1.46
CA GLN A 424 13.49 -31.33 0.36
C GLN A 424 12.92 -31.78 -0.97
N GLY A 425 13.04 -30.92 -2.00
CA GLY A 425 12.68 -31.24 -3.38
C GLY A 425 13.67 -32.22 -4.05
N THR A 426 13.31 -32.69 -5.23
CA THR A 426 14.16 -33.56 -6.06
C THR A 426 14.66 -32.86 -7.33
N VAL A 427 14.36 -31.59 -7.48
CA VAL A 427 14.77 -30.80 -8.65
C VAL A 427 16.24 -30.45 -8.51
N PRO A 428 17.09 -30.78 -9.50
CA PRO A 428 18.52 -30.49 -9.43
C PRO A 428 18.79 -28.98 -9.32
N GLY A 429 19.65 -28.59 -8.38
CA GLY A 429 20.05 -27.19 -8.15
C GLY A 429 19.11 -26.40 -7.27
N ASP A 430 18.00 -26.99 -6.84
CA ASP A 430 17.06 -26.39 -5.88
C ASP A 430 17.17 -27.04 -4.49
N TYR A 431 16.71 -26.30 -3.47
CA TYR A 431 16.68 -26.75 -2.07
C TYR A 431 15.47 -26.10 -1.37
N THR A 432 15.15 -26.56 -0.16
CA THR A 432 14.07 -25.97 0.67
C THR A 432 14.52 -25.83 2.12
#